data_b238ed3b32353663e99e0e85cb8a0b53
#
_entry.id   b238ed3b32353663e99e0e85cb8a0b53
#
_cell.length_a   1.000
_cell.length_b   1.000
_cell.length_c   1.000
_cell.angle_alpha   90.00
_cell.angle_beta   90.00
_cell.angle_gamma   90.00
#
_symmetry.space_group_name_H-M   'P 1'
#
loop_
_entity.id
_entity.type
_entity.pdbx_description
1 polymer ?
#
loop_
_entity_poly.entity_id
_entity_poly.type
_entity_poly.pdbx_seq_one_letter_code
_entity_poly.pdbx_strand_id
1 'polypeptide(L)'
;NKEKIDITLPEKDFKIGKIHPVSQVIDEISCIFSEIGFSVEEGPDVEDEYNNFTALNTPENHPAKDMHDTFYLDKDMKTLLRTHTSPVQVRTMIKGKPPFKIIAPGRTYRSDSDQTHTPMFHQLEGLHIDKNINMGHLKGCLNYFIKEFFEVDKIKMRFRPSHFPFTEPSAEV
;
A
#
# COMPACT_ATOMS: atom_id res chain seq x y z
N ASN A 1 -21.93 53.74 4.44
CA ASN A 1 -20.55 53.58 4.01
C ASN A 1 -20.52 52.68 2.81
N LYS A 2 -20.29 53.27 1.62
CA LYS A 2 -19.95 52.48 0.43
C LYS A 2 -18.48 52.08 0.57
N GLU A 3 -18.18 50.83 0.75
CA GLU A 3 -16.82 50.31 0.67
C GLU A 3 -16.24 50.63 -0.71
N LYS A 4 -15.27 51.52 -0.77
CA LYS A 4 -14.51 51.78 -1.99
C LYS A 4 -13.49 50.66 -2.16
N ILE A 5 -13.71 49.80 -3.14
CA ILE A 5 -12.73 48.82 -3.57
C ILE A 5 -11.58 49.56 -4.26
N ASP A 6 -10.35 49.41 -3.78
CA ASP A 6 -9.17 49.99 -4.41
C ASP A 6 -8.75 49.12 -5.61
N ILE A 7 -9.04 49.61 -6.80
CA ILE A 7 -8.73 48.92 -8.07
C ILE A 7 -7.28 49.12 -8.54
N THR A 8 -6.48 49.86 -7.77
CA THR A 8 -5.04 50.09 -8.08
C THR A 8 -4.12 49.07 -7.41
N LEU A 9 -4.66 48.24 -6.50
CA LEU A 9 -3.91 47.16 -5.91
C LEU A 9 -3.62 46.08 -6.96
N PRO A 10 -2.37 45.56 -7.03
CA PRO A 10 -2.05 44.45 -7.93
C PRO A 10 -2.86 43.22 -7.53
N GLU A 11 -3.31 42.51 -8.55
CA GLU A 11 -3.97 41.22 -8.34
C GLU A 11 -3.07 40.31 -7.50
N LYS A 12 -3.63 39.70 -6.44
CA LYS A 12 -2.87 38.73 -5.65
C LYS A 12 -2.65 37.50 -6.53
N ASP A 13 -1.40 37.22 -6.85
CA ASP A 13 -1.02 35.98 -7.51
C ASP A 13 -1.56 34.80 -6.72
N PHE A 14 -2.57 34.12 -7.25
CA PHE A 14 -3.02 32.85 -6.72
C PHE A 14 -1.91 31.83 -6.97
N LYS A 15 -1.15 31.52 -5.93
CA LYS A 15 -0.23 30.38 -5.97
C LYS A 15 -1.06 29.12 -6.04
N ILE A 16 -1.19 28.55 -7.23
CA ILE A 16 -1.81 27.25 -7.44
C ILE A 16 -0.94 26.22 -6.71
N GLY A 17 -1.51 25.53 -5.74
CA GLY A 17 -0.84 24.42 -5.06
C GLY A 17 -0.53 23.28 -6.05
N LYS A 18 0.43 22.42 -5.70
CA LYS A 18 0.79 21.22 -6.48
C LYS A 18 0.55 19.99 -5.64
N ILE A 19 0.08 18.92 -6.30
CA ILE A 19 -0.07 17.61 -5.66
C ILE A 19 1.31 17.00 -5.42
N HIS A 20 1.50 16.40 -4.26
CA HIS A 20 2.75 15.74 -3.91
C HIS A 20 3.03 14.56 -4.87
N PRO A 21 4.29 14.34 -5.33
CA PRO A 21 4.62 13.27 -6.27
C PRO A 21 4.15 11.88 -5.84
N VAL A 22 4.27 11.54 -4.56
CA VAL A 22 3.77 10.26 -4.03
C VAL A 22 2.25 10.11 -4.23
N SER A 23 1.48 11.17 -4.00
CA SER A 23 0.02 11.14 -4.22
C SER A 23 -0.30 10.95 -5.70
N GLN A 24 0.42 11.63 -6.60
CA GLN A 24 0.25 11.45 -8.04
C GLN A 24 0.52 10.00 -8.47
N VAL A 25 1.59 9.38 -7.96
CA VAL A 25 1.92 7.98 -8.24
C VAL A 25 0.86 7.03 -7.69
N ILE A 26 0.35 7.25 -6.48
CA ILE A 26 -0.73 6.43 -5.91
C ILE A 26 -1.99 6.53 -6.76
N ASP A 27 -2.37 7.73 -7.18
CA ASP A 27 -3.54 7.97 -8.04
C ASP A 27 -3.38 7.27 -9.38
N GLU A 28 -2.21 7.39 -10.02
CA GLU A 28 -1.90 6.74 -11.29
C GLU A 28 -1.96 5.21 -11.19
N ILE A 29 -1.30 4.62 -10.20
CA ILE A 29 -1.36 3.17 -9.94
C ILE A 29 -2.81 2.72 -9.68
N SER A 30 -3.56 3.50 -8.91
CA SER A 30 -4.97 3.20 -8.61
C SER A 30 -5.83 3.22 -9.88
N CYS A 31 -5.61 4.16 -10.79
CA CYS A 31 -6.28 4.19 -12.10
C CYS A 31 -5.97 2.93 -12.91
N ILE A 32 -4.69 2.56 -13.07
CA ILE A 32 -4.26 1.38 -13.83
C ILE A 32 -4.91 0.10 -13.28
N PHE A 33 -4.90 -0.09 -11.96
CA PHE A 33 -5.52 -1.27 -11.36
C PHE A 33 -7.05 -1.25 -11.44
N SER A 34 -7.67 -0.07 -11.40
CA SER A 34 -9.12 0.07 -11.58
C SER A 34 -9.59 -0.37 -12.96
N GLU A 35 -8.80 -0.11 -14.02
CA GLU A 35 -9.09 -0.54 -15.39
C GLU A 35 -9.17 -2.06 -15.53
N ILE A 36 -8.41 -2.80 -14.74
CA ILE A 36 -8.47 -4.26 -14.69
C ILE A 36 -9.36 -4.79 -13.57
N GLY A 37 -10.20 -3.92 -12.97
CA GLY A 37 -11.29 -4.28 -12.06
C GLY A 37 -10.90 -4.45 -10.60
N PHE A 38 -9.80 -3.86 -10.14
CA PHE A 38 -9.50 -3.74 -8.70
C PHE A 38 -10.21 -2.54 -8.11
N SER A 39 -10.71 -2.67 -6.89
CA SER A 39 -11.15 -1.54 -6.06
C SER A 39 -10.04 -1.12 -5.10
N VAL A 40 -10.04 0.16 -4.74
CA VAL A 40 -9.12 0.70 -3.74
C VAL A 40 -9.74 0.54 -2.36
N GLU A 41 -9.01 -0.08 -1.45
CA GLU A 41 -9.40 -0.23 -0.05
C GLU A 41 -8.39 0.46 0.85
N GLU A 42 -8.87 1.13 1.88
CA GLU A 42 -8.04 1.85 2.83
C GLU A 42 -8.21 1.30 4.25
N GLY A 43 -7.21 1.51 5.08
CA GLY A 43 -7.23 1.12 6.49
C GLY A 43 -6.42 2.08 7.36
N PRO A 44 -6.57 1.98 8.70
CA PRO A 44 -5.91 2.86 9.64
C PRO A 44 -4.40 2.63 9.66
N ASP A 45 -3.63 3.68 9.95
CA ASP A 45 -2.19 3.58 10.19
C ASP A 45 -1.88 2.93 11.55
N VAL A 46 -2.76 3.16 12.54
CA VAL A 46 -2.70 2.52 13.86
C VAL A 46 -3.49 1.23 13.82
N GLU A 47 -2.83 0.12 14.07
CA GLU A 47 -3.36 -1.22 13.94
C GLU A 47 -3.22 -2.03 15.23
N ASP A 48 -3.99 -3.11 15.33
CA ASP A 48 -3.80 -4.12 16.34
C ASP A 48 -2.81 -5.21 15.86
N GLU A 49 -2.20 -5.88 16.82
CA GLU A 49 -1.24 -6.97 16.59
C GLU A 49 -1.87 -8.11 15.79
N TYR A 50 -3.13 -8.42 16.06
CA TYR A 50 -3.85 -9.50 15.39
C TYR A 50 -3.93 -9.27 13.87
N ASN A 51 -4.40 -8.11 13.44
CA ASN A 51 -4.53 -7.80 12.01
C ASN A 51 -3.17 -7.65 11.32
N ASN A 52 -2.16 -7.12 12.05
CA ASN A 52 -0.84 -6.87 11.44
C ASN A 52 0.03 -8.13 11.36
N PHE A 53 -0.17 -9.11 12.24
CA PHE A 53 0.70 -10.29 12.33
C PHE A 53 -0.06 -11.61 12.44
N THR A 54 -0.87 -11.80 13.47
CA THR A 54 -1.46 -13.11 13.77
C THR A 54 -2.40 -13.60 12.69
N ALA A 55 -3.27 -12.77 12.15
CA ALA A 55 -4.17 -13.09 11.05
C ALA A 55 -3.45 -13.37 9.72
N LEU A 56 -2.19 -12.93 9.61
CA LEU A 56 -1.31 -13.15 8.46
C LEU A 56 -0.33 -14.31 8.68
N ASN A 57 -0.65 -15.21 9.61
CA ASN A 57 0.15 -16.39 9.89
C ASN A 57 1.61 -16.10 10.29
N THR A 58 1.84 -14.94 10.92
CA THR A 58 3.15 -14.56 11.46
C THR A 58 3.23 -15.10 12.90
N PRO A 59 4.15 -16.06 13.21
CA PRO A 59 4.24 -16.66 14.54
C PRO A 59 4.70 -15.66 15.60
N GLU A 60 4.39 -15.96 16.88
CA GLU A 60 4.71 -15.07 18.01
C GLU A 60 6.21 -14.72 18.11
N ASN A 61 7.07 -15.69 17.80
CA ASN A 61 8.53 -15.53 17.89
C ASN A 61 9.17 -15.04 16.57
N HIS A 62 8.39 -14.47 15.66
CA HIS A 62 8.93 -13.98 14.40
C HIS A 62 9.72 -12.67 14.62
N PRO A 63 10.94 -12.53 14.05
CA PRO A 63 11.76 -11.32 14.25
C PRO A 63 11.05 -9.99 13.91
N ALA A 64 10.16 -9.99 12.91
CA ALA A 64 9.38 -8.79 12.56
C ALA A 64 8.47 -8.26 13.68
N LYS A 65 8.20 -9.06 14.73
CA LYS A 65 7.47 -8.64 15.94
C LYS A 65 8.38 -8.02 17.00
N ASP A 66 9.68 -7.98 16.79
CA ASP A 66 10.61 -7.34 17.72
C ASP A 66 10.35 -5.84 17.79
N MET A 67 10.49 -5.28 18.99
CA MET A 67 10.40 -3.82 19.22
C MET A 67 11.46 -3.03 18.44
N HIS A 68 12.52 -3.69 17.98
CA HIS A 68 13.52 -3.06 17.12
C HIS A 68 13.00 -2.76 15.71
N ASP A 69 12.04 -3.53 15.23
CA ASP A 69 11.52 -3.40 13.86
C ASP A 69 10.09 -2.82 13.80
N THR A 70 9.37 -2.78 14.92
CA THR A 70 7.97 -2.35 14.99
C THR A 70 7.75 -1.23 16.01
N PHE A 71 7.04 -0.17 15.62
CA PHE A 71 6.62 0.88 16.54
C PHE A 71 5.36 0.47 17.28
N TYR A 72 5.50 0.00 18.52
CA TYR A 72 4.39 -0.24 19.43
C TYR A 72 3.99 1.03 20.16
N LEU A 73 2.69 1.27 20.29
CA LEU A 73 2.12 2.46 20.94
C LEU A 73 1.74 2.20 22.40
N ASP A 74 1.68 0.94 22.80
CA ASP A 74 1.36 0.52 24.18
C ASP A 74 2.43 -0.44 24.71
N LYS A 75 2.44 -0.60 26.07
CA LYS A 75 3.38 -1.49 26.76
C LYS A 75 3.04 -2.97 26.58
N ASP A 76 1.80 -3.29 26.27
CA ASP A 76 1.31 -4.65 26.09
C ASP A 76 1.52 -5.17 24.65
N MET A 77 2.15 -4.36 23.79
CA MET A 77 2.47 -4.65 22.38
C MET A 77 1.24 -5.08 21.56
N LYS A 78 0.07 -4.54 21.89
CA LYS A 78 -1.20 -4.85 21.21
C LYS A 78 -1.56 -3.85 20.13
N THR A 79 -1.08 -2.61 20.29
CA THR A 79 -1.35 -1.51 19.38
C THR A 79 -0.03 -1.01 18.77
N LEU A 80 0.01 -0.88 17.46
CA LEU A 80 1.23 -0.55 16.73
C LEU A 80 0.95 0.36 15.52
N LEU A 81 2.00 0.95 14.96
CA LEU A 81 1.96 1.51 13.62
C LEU A 81 2.19 0.37 12.62
N ARG A 82 1.25 0.18 11.67
CA ARG A 82 1.30 -0.93 10.72
C ARG A 82 2.63 -0.99 9.96
N THR A 83 3.21 -2.18 9.88
CA THR A 83 4.49 -2.44 9.24
C THR A 83 4.39 -2.72 7.73
N HIS A 84 3.17 -2.95 7.25
CA HIS A 84 2.79 -3.18 5.85
C HIS A 84 1.30 -2.86 5.66
N THR A 85 0.81 -2.88 4.44
CA THR A 85 -0.61 -2.60 4.15
C THR A 85 -1.51 -3.85 4.18
N SER A 86 -0.96 -5.04 4.46
CA SER A 86 -1.71 -6.31 4.54
C SER A 86 -2.85 -6.33 5.57
N PRO A 87 -2.84 -5.57 6.69
CA PRO A 87 -4.00 -5.46 7.57
C PRO A 87 -5.29 -5.05 6.85
N VAL A 88 -5.19 -4.24 5.79
CA VAL A 88 -6.35 -3.87 4.96
C VAL A 88 -6.96 -5.09 4.29
N GLN A 89 -6.13 -6.03 3.80
CA GLN A 89 -6.60 -7.30 3.22
C GLN A 89 -7.35 -8.13 4.28
N VAL A 90 -6.80 -8.24 5.49
CA VAL A 90 -7.44 -8.95 6.61
C VAL A 90 -8.81 -8.33 6.92
N ARG A 91 -8.87 -7.00 7.07
CA ARG A 91 -10.10 -6.27 7.37
C ARG A 91 -11.15 -6.45 6.27
N THR A 92 -10.74 -6.43 5.01
CA THR A 92 -11.64 -6.64 3.86
C THR A 92 -12.20 -8.07 3.86
N MET A 93 -11.35 -9.07 4.12
CA MET A 93 -11.78 -10.47 4.19
C MET A 93 -12.71 -10.76 5.36
N ILE A 94 -12.52 -10.11 6.52
CA ILE A 94 -13.42 -10.24 7.68
C ILE A 94 -14.80 -9.64 7.40
N LYS A 95 -14.86 -8.52 6.66
CA LYS A 95 -16.12 -7.81 6.37
C LYS A 95 -16.95 -8.44 5.24
N GLY A 96 -16.32 -9.18 4.34
CA GLY A 96 -16.94 -9.63 3.10
C GLY A 96 -16.80 -11.13 2.83
N LYS A 97 -17.22 -11.52 1.64
CA LYS A 97 -17.04 -12.87 1.08
C LYS A 97 -16.43 -12.77 -0.31
N PRO A 98 -15.58 -13.74 -0.70
CA PRO A 98 -15.04 -13.78 -2.07
C PRO A 98 -16.15 -13.74 -3.15
N PRO A 99 -15.86 -13.20 -4.33
CA PRO A 99 -14.53 -12.80 -4.80
C PRO A 99 -14.05 -11.46 -4.25
N PHE A 100 -12.73 -11.33 -4.02
CA PHE A 100 -12.09 -10.07 -3.68
C PHE A 100 -11.08 -9.70 -4.77
N LYS A 101 -11.06 -8.43 -5.16
CA LYS A 101 -10.09 -7.90 -6.10
C LYS A 101 -9.79 -6.45 -5.73
N ILE A 102 -8.81 -6.27 -4.86
CA ILE A 102 -8.52 -4.99 -4.21
C ILE A 102 -7.06 -4.62 -4.31
N ILE A 103 -6.76 -3.33 -4.25
CA ILE A 103 -5.45 -2.77 -3.92
C ILE A 103 -5.55 -1.98 -2.63
N ALA A 104 -4.48 -2.00 -1.85
CA ALA A 104 -4.38 -1.32 -0.57
C ALA A 104 -3.14 -0.41 -0.55
N PRO A 105 -3.24 0.83 -1.05
CA PRO A 105 -2.19 1.82 -0.90
C PRO A 105 -2.17 2.39 0.52
N GLY A 106 -1.00 2.76 1.02
CA GLY A 106 -0.92 3.42 2.30
C GLY A 106 0.49 3.62 2.84
N ARG A 107 0.55 4.35 3.95
CA ARG A 107 1.79 4.53 4.71
C ARG A 107 2.06 3.30 5.55
N THR A 108 3.33 2.99 5.72
CA THR A 108 3.82 1.90 6.56
C THR A 108 5.00 2.40 7.39
N TYR A 109 5.25 1.76 8.52
CA TYR A 109 6.18 2.25 9.52
C TYR A 109 7.06 1.11 10.00
N ARG A 110 8.38 1.35 10.02
CA ARG A 110 9.36 0.43 10.59
C ARG A 110 10.37 1.22 11.39
N SER A 111 10.76 0.72 12.55
CA SER A 111 11.72 1.42 13.41
C SER A 111 13.15 1.38 12.87
N ASP A 112 13.33 0.77 11.72
CA ASP A 112 14.59 0.73 11.00
C ASP A 112 14.97 2.14 10.53
N SER A 113 16.16 2.61 10.93
CA SER A 113 16.64 3.96 10.65
C SER A 113 18.13 3.94 10.37
N ASP A 114 18.48 3.80 9.10
CA ASP A 114 19.85 3.92 8.61
C ASP A 114 19.93 4.93 7.45
N GLN A 115 21.07 5.00 6.78
CA GLN A 115 21.28 5.93 5.66
C GLN A 115 20.40 5.62 4.43
N THR A 116 19.84 4.43 4.35
CA THR A 116 19.08 3.91 3.19
C THR A 116 17.60 3.68 3.49
N HIS A 117 17.22 3.68 4.76
CA HIS A 117 15.87 3.41 5.23
C HIS A 117 15.26 4.62 5.93
N THR A 118 14.01 4.90 5.64
CA THR A 118 13.21 5.87 6.39
C THR A 118 12.22 5.12 7.29
N PRO A 119 11.92 5.64 8.50
CA PRO A 119 10.97 4.97 9.41
C PRO A 119 9.53 4.96 8.88
N MET A 120 9.21 5.76 7.89
CA MET A 120 7.92 5.78 7.20
C MET A 120 8.14 5.75 5.69
N PHE A 121 7.41 4.86 5.01
CA PHE A 121 7.38 4.77 3.56
C PHE A 121 5.97 4.41 3.06
N HIS A 122 5.76 4.51 1.75
CA HIS A 122 4.49 4.14 1.15
C HIS A 122 4.59 2.77 0.50
N GLN A 123 3.54 1.98 0.66
CA GLN A 123 3.41 0.65 0.09
C GLN A 123 2.05 0.51 -0.59
N LEU A 124 1.98 -0.29 -1.62
CA LEU A 124 0.74 -0.70 -2.25
C LEU A 124 0.74 -2.21 -2.38
N GLU A 125 -0.26 -2.87 -1.84
CA GLU A 125 -0.48 -4.31 -1.96
C GLU A 125 -1.72 -4.59 -2.79
N GLY A 126 -1.73 -5.72 -3.50
CA GLY A 126 -2.88 -6.21 -4.23
C GLY A 126 -3.33 -7.57 -3.72
N LEU A 127 -4.66 -7.77 -3.62
CA LEU A 127 -5.28 -9.05 -3.29
C LEU A 127 -6.31 -9.42 -4.35
N HIS A 128 -6.16 -10.62 -4.92
CA HIS A 128 -7.18 -11.19 -5.80
C HIS A 128 -7.52 -12.61 -5.35
N ILE A 129 -8.73 -12.79 -4.84
CA ILE A 129 -9.28 -14.09 -4.44
C ILE A 129 -10.51 -14.38 -5.30
N ASP A 130 -10.42 -15.40 -6.13
CA ASP A 130 -11.52 -15.87 -6.96
C ASP A 130 -11.30 -17.34 -7.35
N LYS A 131 -12.31 -17.96 -7.97
CA LYS A 131 -12.20 -19.31 -8.50
C LYS A 131 -11.17 -19.37 -9.63
N ASN A 132 -10.33 -20.41 -9.60
CA ASN A 132 -9.32 -20.70 -10.64
C ASN A 132 -8.18 -19.67 -10.78
N ILE A 133 -7.99 -18.78 -9.81
CA ILE A 133 -6.85 -17.88 -9.79
C ILE A 133 -5.54 -18.69 -9.60
N ASN A 134 -4.52 -18.32 -10.36
CA ASN A 134 -3.23 -19.01 -10.37
C ASN A 134 -2.07 -18.03 -10.68
N MET A 135 -0.85 -18.54 -10.63
CA MET A 135 0.37 -17.73 -10.87
C MET A 135 0.39 -17.05 -12.25
N GLY A 136 -0.30 -17.59 -13.24
CA GLY A 136 -0.45 -16.95 -14.56
C GLY A 136 -1.21 -15.63 -14.49
N HIS A 137 -2.25 -15.56 -13.67
CA HIS A 137 -3.01 -14.33 -13.43
C HIS A 137 -2.15 -13.27 -12.71
N LEU A 138 -1.36 -13.69 -11.69
CA LEU A 138 -0.42 -12.79 -11.03
C LEU A 138 0.60 -12.21 -12.01
N LYS A 139 1.23 -13.06 -12.82
CA LYS A 139 2.18 -12.61 -13.86
C LYS A 139 1.55 -11.69 -14.88
N GLY A 140 0.33 -12.00 -15.32
CA GLY A 140 -0.44 -11.16 -16.26
C GLY A 140 -0.74 -9.78 -15.68
N CYS A 141 -1.21 -9.74 -14.43
CA CYS A 141 -1.51 -8.51 -13.70
C CYS A 141 -0.27 -7.61 -13.55
N LEU A 142 0.86 -8.18 -13.11
CA LEU A 142 2.10 -7.44 -12.97
C LEU A 142 2.67 -6.97 -14.32
N ASN A 143 2.56 -7.79 -15.37
CA ASN A 143 3.00 -7.40 -16.70
C ASN A 143 2.16 -6.24 -17.25
N TYR A 144 0.85 -6.28 -17.07
CA TYR A 144 -0.04 -5.18 -17.42
C TYR A 144 0.35 -3.91 -16.68
N PHE A 145 0.40 -3.98 -15.34
CA PHE A 145 0.76 -2.83 -14.50
C PHE A 145 2.08 -2.17 -14.92
N ILE A 146 3.15 -2.96 -15.11
CA ILE A 146 4.46 -2.41 -15.45
C ILE A 146 4.45 -1.76 -16.84
N LYS A 147 3.73 -2.34 -17.80
CA LYS A 147 3.63 -1.77 -19.15
C LYS A 147 2.93 -0.42 -19.14
N GLU A 148 1.78 -0.35 -18.48
CA GLU A 148 1.01 0.90 -18.39
C GLU A 148 1.77 1.97 -17.60
N PHE A 149 2.31 1.61 -16.44
CA PHE A 149 2.99 2.56 -15.55
C PHE A 149 4.28 3.14 -16.16
N PHE A 150 5.06 2.35 -16.88
CA PHE A 150 6.28 2.80 -17.54
C PHE A 150 6.10 3.17 -19.02
N GLU A 151 4.88 3.10 -19.53
CA GLU A 151 4.54 3.39 -20.94
C GLU A 151 5.43 2.63 -21.95
N VAL A 152 5.62 1.32 -21.73
CA VAL A 152 6.49 0.47 -22.53
C VAL A 152 5.77 -0.71 -23.17
N ASP A 153 5.97 -0.94 -24.45
CA ASP A 153 5.37 -2.07 -25.18
C ASP A 153 5.89 -3.44 -24.74
N LYS A 154 7.18 -3.51 -24.40
CA LYS A 154 7.86 -4.76 -24.06
C LYS A 154 8.68 -4.61 -22.79
N ILE A 155 8.45 -5.54 -21.86
CA ILE A 155 9.22 -5.62 -20.63
C ILE A 155 9.69 -7.06 -20.40
N LYS A 156 10.88 -7.19 -19.82
CA LYS A 156 11.43 -8.47 -19.37
C LYS A 156 11.31 -8.54 -17.86
N MET A 157 10.32 -9.26 -17.36
CA MET A 157 10.21 -9.58 -15.95
C MET A 157 10.88 -10.91 -15.63
N ARG A 158 11.56 -10.96 -14.49
CA ARG A 158 12.20 -12.17 -13.98
C ARG A 158 11.59 -12.54 -12.64
N PHE A 159 10.96 -13.69 -12.57
CA PHE A 159 10.42 -14.25 -11.35
C PHE A 159 11.43 -15.21 -10.74
N ARG A 160 11.72 -15.03 -9.45
CA ARG A 160 12.55 -15.94 -8.65
C ARG A 160 11.71 -16.53 -7.54
N PRO A 161 11.75 -17.84 -7.30
CA PRO A 161 11.17 -18.39 -6.08
C PRO A 161 11.76 -17.70 -4.85
N SER A 162 10.91 -17.36 -3.91
CA SER A 162 11.28 -16.69 -2.66
C SER A 162 10.41 -17.22 -1.53
N HIS A 163 10.81 -17.01 -0.28
CA HIS A 163 10.04 -17.35 0.89
C HIS A 163 9.41 -16.09 1.47
N PHE A 164 8.13 -16.19 1.82
CA PHE A 164 7.43 -15.14 2.54
C PHE A 164 6.44 -15.76 3.54
N PRO A 165 6.33 -15.27 4.80
CA PRO A 165 5.63 -15.98 5.89
C PRO A 165 4.17 -16.33 5.61
N PHE A 166 3.45 -15.51 4.86
CA PHE A 166 2.03 -15.69 4.59
C PHE A 166 1.68 -15.89 3.11
N THR A 167 2.65 -16.23 2.28
CA THR A 167 2.41 -16.55 0.85
C THR A 167 3.07 -17.88 0.48
N GLU A 168 2.32 -18.73 -0.27
CA GLU A 168 2.81 -19.98 -0.80
C GLU A 168 2.00 -20.37 -2.05
N PRO A 169 2.66 -20.58 -3.22
CA PRO A 169 4.06 -20.31 -3.51
C PRO A 169 4.39 -18.82 -3.53
N SER A 170 5.64 -18.47 -3.23
CA SER A 170 6.12 -17.10 -3.22
C SER A 170 7.17 -16.86 -4.29
N ALA A 171 7.20 -15.66 -4.85
CA ALA A 171 8.20 -15.24 -5.82
C ALA A 171 8.52 -13.76 -5.69
N GLU A 172 9.75 -13.41 -5.94
CA GLU A 172 10.19 -12.03 -6.19
C GLU A 172 10.20 -11.75 -7.70
N VAL A 173 9.97 -10.48 -8.05
CA VAL A 173 9.92 -10.00 -9.44
C VAL A 173 11.02 -8.97 -9.66
#